data_ace797b105ea442fbb7314c046fa78ca
#
_entry.id   ace797b105ea442fbb7314c046fa78ca
#
_cell.length_a   1.000
_cell.length_b   1.000
_cell.length_c   1.000
_cell.angle_alpha   90.00
_cell.angle_beta   90.00
_cell.angle_gamma   90.00
#
_symmetry.space_group_name_H-M   'P 1'
#
loop_
_entity.id
_entity.type
_entity.pdbx_description
1 polymer ?
#
loop_
_entity_poly.entity_id
_entity_poly.type
_entity_poly.pdbx_seq_one_letter_code
_entity_poly.pdbx_strand_id
1 'polypeptide(L)'
;KTVLPSKAYAKVSCRLVPHQNHEKISKLFVDYINAVAPDYVKVKVTPMHGGEGYVCPITLPAYQAAEKGFAKAFGKKPLAVRRGGSIPIISDFEQILGIKTVLMGFGLESNAIHSPNENIPLDIFRKGIEAVVEFHLNY
;
A
#
# COMPACT_ATOMS: atom_id res chain seq x y z
N LYS A 1 -39.70 6.68 8.13
CA LYS A 1 -40.22 5.49 8.82
C LYS A 1 -39.14 5.00 9.78
N THR A 2 -39.52 4.77 11.01
CA THR A 2 -38.65 4.18 12.05
C THR A 2 -38.65 2.66 11.88
N VAL A 3 -37.76 2.14 11.05
CA VAL A 3 -37.63 0.69 10.84
C VAL A 3 -36.20 0.29 11.20
N LEU A 4 -36.07 -0.71 12.07
CA LEU A 4 -34.77 -1.32 12.33
C LEU A 4 -34.32 -2.10 11.09
N PRO A 5 -33.11 -1.88 10.57
CA PRO A 5 -32.60 -2.61 9.42
C PRO A 5 -32.44 -4.09 9.76
N SER A 6 -32.91 -4.97 8.87
CA SER A 6 -32.77 -6.44 9.02
C SER A 6 -31.38 -6.95 8.60
N LYS A 7 -30.58 -6.11 7.94
CA LYS A 7 -29.25 -6.46 7.44
C LYS A 7 -28.27 -5.31 7.70
N ALA A 8 -27.04 -5.68 8.04
CA ALA A 8 -25.90 -4.77 8.12
C ALA A 8 -24.73 -5.34 7.33
N TYR A 9 -23.88 -4.48 6.79
CA TYR A 9 -22.71 -4.86 6.02
C TYR A 9 -21.50 -4.09 6.54
N ALA A 10 -20.38 -4.79 6.63
CA ALA A 10 -19.08 -4.18 6.91
C ALA A 10 -18.06 -4.63 5.87
N LYS A 11 -17.21 -3.72 5.42
CA LYS A 11 -16.01 -4.04 4.64
C LYS A 11 -14.81 -3.82 5.56
N VAL A 12 -13.99 -4.86 5.70
CA VAL A 12 -12.79 -4.82 6.52
C VAL A 12 -11.60 -5.06 5.62
N SER A 13 -10.59 -4.21 5.72
CA SER A 13 -9.31 -4.39 5.05
C SER A 13 -8.19 -4.43 6.07
N CYS A 14 -7.21 -5.31 5.85
CA CYS A 14 -6.02 -5.43 6.67
C CYS A 14 -4.80 -5.14 5.81
N ARG A 15 -3.90 -4.29 6.30
CA ARG A 15 -2.60 -4.09 5.68
C ARG A 15 -1.62 -5.05 6.31
N LEU A 16 -1.16 -6.03 5.52
CA LEU A 16 -0.28 -7.07 5.99
C LEU A 16 1.15 -6.57 6.13
N VAL A 17 1.85 -7.12 7.12
CA VAL A 17 3.30 -6.94 7.28
C VAL A 17 4.04 -8.01 6.48
N PRO A 18 5.35 -7.85 6.23
CA PRO A 18 6.14 -8.85 5.54
C PRO A 18 6.03 -10.24 6.18
N HIS A 19 6.10 -11.27 5.35
CA HIS A 19 6.01 -12.69 5.74
C HIS A 19 4.64 -13.14 6.27
N GLN A 20 3.59 -12.35 6.09
CA GLN A 20 2.22 -12.78 6.29
C GLN A 20 1.61 -13.22 4.96
N ASN A 21 1.12 -14.46 4.93
CA ASN A 21 0.37 -14.98 3.79
C ASN A 21 -1.09 -14.50 3.86
N HIS A 22 -1.56 -13.84 2.81
CA HIS A 22 -2.88 -13.20 2.77
C HIS A 22 -4.04 -14.21 2.82
N GLU A 23 -3.89 -15.39 2.23
CA GLU A 23 -4.91 -16.45 2.28
C GLU A 23 -5.07 -16.99 3.70
N LYS A 24 -3.95 -17.22 4.39
CA LYS A 24 -3.95 -17.66 5.79
C LYS A 24 -4.60 -16.62 6.70
N ILE A 25 -4.27 -15.34 6.53
CA ILE A 25 -4.89 -14.26 7.33
C ILE A 25 -6.38 -14.15 7.03
N SER A 26 -6.77 -14.23 5.77
CA SER A 26 -8.17 -14.24 5.34
C SER A 26 -8.95 -15.39 5.99
N LYS A 27 -8.39 -16.59 5.96
CA LYS A 27 -8.99 -17.77 6.62
C LYS A 27 -9.14 -17.56 8.13
N LEU A 28 -8.09 -17.11 8.80
CA LEU A 28 -8.13 -16.83 10.25
C LEU A 28 -9.19 -15.78 10.59
N PHE A 29 -9.34 -14.75 9.77
CA PHE A 29 -10.37 -13.73 9.95
C PHE A 29 -11.78 -14.34 9.82
N VAL A 30 -12.03 -15.14 8.78
CA VAL A 30 -13.31 -15.82 8.58
C VAL A 30 -13.64 -16.73 9.77
N ASP A 31 -12.68 -17.57 10.16
CA ASP A 31 -12.85 -18.51 11.28
C ASP A 31 -13.17 -17.76 12.59
N TYR A 32 -12.46 -16.68 12.85
CA TYR A 32 -12.68 -15.86 14.05
C TYR A 32 -14.06 -15.21 14.06
N ILE A 33 -14.47 -14.58 12.97
CA ILE A 33 -15.79 -13.92 12.89
C ILE A 33 -16.92 -14.94 13.08
N ASN A 34 -16.80 -16.14 12.49
CA ASN A 34 -17.79 -17.19 12.67
C ASN A 34 -17.81 -17.73 14.12
N ALA A 35 -16.65 -17.75 14.79
CA ALA A 35 -16.57 -18.23 16.17
C ALA A 35 -17.15 -17.25 17.20
N VAL A 36 -17.08 -15.94 16.93
CA VAL A 36 -17.56 -14.89 17.85
C VAL A 36 -18.97 -14.39 17.52
N ALA A 37 -19.53 -14.81 16.39
CA ALA A 37 -20.88 -14.40 15.99
C ALA A 37 -21.92 -14.91 17.00
N PRO A 38 -22.80 -14.03 17.52
CA PRO A 38 -23.88 -14.49 18.40
C PRO A 38 -24.87 -15.39 17.69
N ASP A 39 -25.46 -16.35 18.38
CA ASP A 39 -26.39 -17.35 17.81
C ASP A 39 -27.67 -16.75 17.21
N TYR A 40 -28.04 -15.52 17.64
CA TYR A 40 -29.23 -14.82 17.15
C TYR A 40 -28.99 -14.03 15.87
N VAL A 41 -27.79 -14.03 15.29
CA VAL A 41 -27.49 -13.39 14.00
C VAL A 41 -26.94 -14.41 13.00
N LYS A 42 -27.30 -14.22 11.74
CA LYS A 42 -26.71 -14.97 10.63
C LYS A 42 -25.59 -14.14 10.01
N VAL A 43 -24.36 -14.60 10.15
CA VAL A 43 -23.18 -13.94 9.57
C VAL A 43 -22.74 -14.69 8.30
N LYS A 44 -22.40 -13.92 7.28
CA LYS A 44 -21.73 -14.41 6.08
C LYS A 44 -20.48 -13.58 5.85
N VAL A 45 -19.32 -14.19 5.96
CA VAL A 45 -18.03 -13.56 5.64
C VAL A 45 -17.63 -14.00 4.24
N THR A 46 -17.34 -13.02 3.37
CA THR A 46 -16.89 -13.27 2.00
C THR A 46 -15.48 -12.71 1.84
N PRO A 47 -14.45 -13.57 1.76
CA PRO A 47 -13.11 -13.12 1.44
C PRO A 47 -13.07 -12.44 0.08
N MET A 48 -12.28 -11.38 -0.01
CA MET A 48 -12.00 -10.67 -1.25
C MET A 48 -10.56 -10.96 -1.68
N HIS A 49 -10.13 -10.36 -2.79
CA HIS A 49 -8.74 -10.44 -3.23
C HIS A 49 -7.79 -9.86 -2.18
N GLY A 50 -6.57 -10.36 -2.16
CA GLY A 50 -5.50 -9.90 -1.29
C GLY A 50 -4.15 -10.06 -1.98
N GLY A 51 -3.11 -9.63 -1.31
CA GLY A 51 -1.71 -9.79 -1.72
C GLY A 51 -0.80 -9.72 -0.51
N GLU A 52 0.42 -10.17 -0.68
CA GLU A 52 1.39 -10.20 0.39
C GLU A 52 2.10 -8.86 0.56
N GLY A 53 2.70 -8.64 1.73
CA GLY A 53 3.53 -7.47 1.99
C GLY A 53 4.86 -7.58 1.25
N TYR A 54 5.31 -6.48 0.65
CA TYR A 54 6.59 -6.38 -0.02
C TYR A 54 7.53 -5.42 0.74
N VAL A 55 8.80 -5.77 0.83
CA VAL A 55 9.85 -4.89 1.36
C VAL A 55 10.94 -4.73 0.32
N CYS A 56 11.09 -3.51 -0.18
CA CYS A 56 12.18 -3.17 -1.09
C CYS A 56 13.53 -3.22 -0.32
N PRO A 57 14.50 -4.04 -0.76
CA PRO A 57 15.83 -4.00 -0.18
C PRO A 57 16.51 -2.67 -0.49
N ILE A 58 16.96 -1.96 0.53
CA ILE A 58 17.64 -0.65 0.38
C ILE A 58 19.04 -0.74 -0.26
N THR A 59 19.57 -1.94 -0.38
CA THR A 59 20.87 -2.22 -1.03
C THR A 59 20.76 -2.36 -2.55
N LEU A 60 19.55 -2.38 -3.11
CA LEU A 60 19.37 -2.49 -4.55
C LEU A 60 19.97 -1.29 -5.28
N PRO A 61 20.65 -1.50 -6.43
CA PRO A 61 21.13 -0.39 -7.28
C PRO A 61 20.00 0.59 -7.64
N ALA A 62 18.83 0.08 -7.99
CA ALA A 62 17.64 0.90 -8.28
C ALA A 62 17.20 1.75 -7.06
N TYR A 63 17.26 1.20 -5.83
CA TYR A 63 16.95 1.98 -4.65
C TYR A 63 17.96 3.12 -4.43
N GLN A 64 19.26 2.83 -4.62
CA GLN A 64 20.33 3.84 -4.49
C GLN A 64 20.21 4.91 -5.58
N ALA A 65 19.84 4.56 -6.80
CA ALA A 65 19.55 5.52 -7.87
C ALA A 65 18.35 6.40 -7.52
N ALA A 66 17.27 5.83 -6.98
CA ALA A 66 16.11 6.59 -6.51
C ALA A 66 16.47 7.55 -5.36
N GLU A 67 17.30 7.09 -4.41
CA GLU A 67 17.78 7.93 -3.31
C GLU A 67 18.57 9.15 -3.83
N LYS A 68 19.44 8.97 -4.83
CA LYS A 68 20.17 10.06 -5.48
C LYS A 68 19.22 11.01 -6.22
N GLY A 69 18.24 10.46 -6.95
CA GLY A 69 17.24 11.25 -7.65
C GLY A 69 16.44 12.15 -6.71
N PHE A 70 15.97 11.60 -5.60
CA PHE A 70 15.30 12.39 -4.55
C PHE A 70 16.23 13.44 -3.93
N ALA A 71 17.45 13.07 -3.59
CA ALA A 71 18.42 14.00 -3.00
C ALA A 71 18.69 15.20 -3.91
N LYS A 72 18.82 14.95 -5.22
CA LYS A 72 19.02 16.00 -6.22
C LYS A 72 17.81 16.92 -6.31
N ALA A 73 16.62 16.37 -6.54
CA ALA A 73 15.41 17.14 -6.77
C ALA A 73 14.91 17.90 -5.53
N PHE A 74 15.05 17.31 -4.34
CA PHE A 74 14.54 17.89 -3.10
C PHE A 74 15.61 18.53 -2.20
N GLY A 75 16.88 18.45 -2.60
CA GLY A 75 17.98 19.06 -1.87
C GLY A 75 18.36 18.36 -0.57
N LYS A 76 17.83 17.17 -0.31
CA LYS A 76 18.13 16.36 0.88
C LYS A 76 17.88 14.89 0.64
N LYS A 77 18.67 14.06 1.31
CA LYS A 77 18.54 12.60 1.25
C LYS A 77 17.20 12.15 1.82
N PRO A 78 16.44 11.29 1.11
CA PRO A 78 15.20 10.73 1.63
C PRO A 78 15.49 9.74 2.78
N LEU A 79 14.52 9.58 3.66
CA LEU A 79 14.56 8.54 4.69
C LEU A 79 13.82 7.30 4.19
N ALA A 80 14.48 6.16 4.35
CA ALA A 80 13.84 4.86 4.10
C ALA A 80 12.79 4.60 5.18
N VAL A 81 11.54 4.46 4.78
CA VAL A 81 10.43 4.16 5.70
C VAL A 81 9.68 2.93 5.24
N ARG A 82 9.11 2.20 6.19
CA ARG A 82 8.17 1.11 5.91
C ARG A 82 6.76 1.63 6.08
N ARG A 83 5.92 1.35 5.08
CA ARG A 83 4.48 1.65 5.14
C ARG A 83 3.68 0.37 4.89
N GLY A 84 2.43 0.32 5.35
CA GLY A 84 1.55 -0.80 5.05
C GLY A 84 1.32 -0.94 3.54
N GLY A 85 1.33 -2.19 3.05
CA GLY A 85 1.13 -2.50 1.64
C GLY A 85 -0.23 -2.03 1.14
N SER A 86 -0.24 -1.19 0.11
CA SER A 86 -1.46 -0.69 -0.55
C SER A 86 -1.48 -0.98 -2.04
N ILE A 87 -0.41 -1.59 -2.57
CA ILE A 87 -0.23 -1.91 -3.99
C ILE A 87 0.12 -3.40 -4.10
N PRO A 88 -0.88 -4.32 -4.06
CA PRO A 88 -0.65 -5.76 -4.02
C PRO A 88 0.17 -6.30 -5.18
N ILE A 89 0.02 -5.74 -6.39
CA ILE A 89 0.73 -6.15 -7.60
C ILE A 89 2.26 -6.14 -7.46
N ILE A 90 2.80 -5.38 -6.50
CA ILE A 90 4.26 -5.33 -6.29
C ILE A 90 4.80 -6.67 -5.78
N SER A 91 4.05 -7.36 -4.92
CA SER A 91 4.42 -8.71 -4.50
C SER A 91 4.33 -9.72 -5.63
N ASP A 92 3.37 -9.55 -6.55
CA ASP A 92 3.23 -10.40 -7.72
C ASP A 92 4.40 -10.20 -8.69
N PHE A 93 4.89 -8.97 -8.89
CA PHE A 93 6.09 -8.72 -9.68
C PHE A 93 7.31 -9.44 -9.10
N GLU A 94 7.45 -9.47 -7.79
CA GLU A 94 8.53 -10.22 -7.16
C GLU A 94 8.34 -11.73 -7.29
N GLN A 95 7.15 -12.25 -7.00
CA GLN A 95 6.89 -13.69 -6.96
C GLN A 95 6.84 -14.33 -8.34
N ILE A 96 6.22 -13.66 -9.31
CA ILE A 96 5.97 -14.22 -10.64
C ILE A 96 7.12 -13.91 -11.60
N LEU A 97 7.63 -12.67 -11.56
CA LEU A 97 8.63 -12.18 -12.52
C LEU A 97 10.05 -12.14 -11.93
N GLY A 98 10.22 -12.34 -10.63
CA GLY A 98 11.51 -12.19 -9.95
C GLY A 98 12.04 -10.75 -9.94
N ILE A 99 11.18 -9.75 -10.21
CA ILE A 99 11.56 -8.34 -10.33
C ILE A 99 11.40 -7.64 -8.98
N LYS A 100 12.48 -7.02 -8.51
CA LYS A 100 12.44 -6.14 -7.35
C LYS A 100 12.00 -4.74 -7.76
N THR A 101 11.02 -4.19 -7.06
CA THR A 101 10.40 -2.91 -7.39
C THR A 101 10.79 -1.84 -6.38
N VAL A 102 11.14 -0.65 -6.85
CA VAL A 102 11.34 0.55 -6.02
C VAL A 102 10.14 1.46 -6.19
N LEU A 103 9.52 1.82 -5.07
CA LEU A 103 8.37 2.73 -5.05
C LEU A 103 8.85 4.15 -4.75
N MET A 104 8.62 5.05 -5.68
CA MET A 104 8.90 6.48 -5.56
C MET A 104 7.59 7.25 -5.41
N GLY A 105 7.33 7.81 -4.23
CA GLY A 105 6.11 8.55 -3.95
C GLY A 105 6.39 10.04 -3.71
N PHE A 106 5.54 10.91 -4.24
CA PHE A 106 5.68 12.37 -4.16
C PHE A 106 4.49 13.04 -3.45
N GLY A 107 3.55 12.25 -2.95
CA GLY A 107 2.40 12.76 -2.22
C GLY A 107 2.76 13.26 -0.82
N LEU A 108 2.13 14.35 -0.42
CA LEU A 108 2.19 14.90 0.93
C LEU A 108 0.88 14.59 1.67
N GLU A 109 0.90 14.56 2.98
CA GLU A 109 -0.32 14.39 3.78
C GLU A 109 -1.34 15.52 3.55
N SER A 110 -0.84 16.73 3.26
CA SER A 110 -1.67 17.90 2.92
C SER A 110 -2.37 17.82 1.56
N ASN A 111 -2.06 16.81 0.75
CA ASN A 111 -2.66 16.67 -0.59
C ASN A 111 -4.09 16.13 -0.58
N ALA A 112 -4.68 15.88 0.58
CA ALA A 112 -6.05 15.34 0.73
C ALA A 112 -6.28 14.07 -0.09
N ILE A 113 -5.28 13.16 -0.13
CA ILE A 113 -5.32 11.92 -0.91
C ILE A 113 -6.56 11.10 -0.56
N HIS A 114 -7.32 10.68 -1.59
CA HIS A 114 -8.60 9.98 -1.49
C HIS A 114 -9.71 10.80 -0.81
N SER A 115 -9.61 12.12 -0.82
CA SER A 115 -10.55 13.04 -0.21
C SER A 115 -11.02 14.10 -1.20
N PRO A 116 -12.12 14.83 -0.91
CA PRO A 116 -12.48 16.01 -1.70
C PRO A 116 -11.32 17.03 -1.74
N ASN A 117 -11.15 17.67 -2.90
CA ASN A 117 -10.06 18.60 -3.19
C ASN A 117 -8.65 17.97 -3.17
N GLU A 118 -8.54 16.69 -3.49
CA GLU A 118 -7.25 16.06 -3.74
C GLU A 118 -6.41 16.89 -4.72
N ASN A 119 -5.17 17.15 -4.37
CA ASN A 119 -4.31 18.04 -5.14
C ASN A 119 -2.85 17.62 -5.03
N ILE A 120 -2.02 18.19 -5.90
CA ILE A 120 -0.57 18.15 -5.81
C ILE A 120 -0.02 19.56 -6.07
N PRO A 121 0.84 20.11 -5.21
CA PRO A 121 1.54 21.38 -5.47
C PRO A 121 2.41 21.28 -6.73
N LEU A 122 2.40 22.33 -7.55
CA LEU A 122 3.13 22.34 -8.82
C LEU A 122 4.65 22.22 -8.65
N ASP A 123 5.20 22.73 -7.56
CA ASP A 123 6.62 22.59 -7.24
C ASP A 123 6.97 21.14 -6.90
N ILE A 124 6.11 20.43 -6.16
CA ILE A 124 6.26 19.01 -5.88
C ILE A 124 6.14 18.18 -7.16
N PHE A 125 5.19 18.51 -8.02
CA PHE A 125 5.04 17.84 -9.32
C PHE A 125 6.30 17.97 -10.17
N ARG A 126 6.88 19.19 -10.29
CA ARG A 126 8.13 19.45 -11.02
C ARG A 126 9.30 18.67 -10.41
N LYS A 127 9.47 18.72 -9.10
CA LYS A 127 10.52 17.96 -8.39
C LYS A 127 10.35 16.45 -8.57
N GLY A 128 9.10 15.96 -8.64
CA GLY A 128 8.81 14.57 -8.94
C GLY A 128 9.34 14.15 -10.31
N ILE A 129 9.11 14.98 -11.34
CA ILE A 129 9.67 14.76 -12.69
C ILE A 129 11.19 14.74 -12.65
N GLU A 130 11.81 15.74 -12.01
CA GLU A 130 13.26 15.82 -11.87
C GLU A 130 13.83 14.57 -11.16
N ALA A 131 13.21 14.12 -10.06
CA ALA A 131 13.64 12.94 -9.34
C ALA A 131 13.58 11.67 -10.21
N VAL A 132 12.57 11.52 -11.06
CA VAL A 132 12.45 10.37 -11.99
C VAL A 132 13.52 10.45 -13.08
N VAL A 133 13.79 11.61 -13.65
CA VAL A 133 14.87 11.80 -14.62
C VAL A 133 16.23 11.45 -13.99
N GLU A 134 16.49 11.99 -12.81
CA GLU A 134 17.76 11.72 -12.08
C GLU A 134 17.87 10.24 -11.67
N PHE A 135 16.76 9.57 -11.36
CA PHE A 135 16.73 8.12 -11.14
C PHE A 135 17.30 7.40 -12.37
N HIS A 136 16.78 7.66 -13.57
CA HIS A 136 17.22 7.01 -14.80
C HIS A 136 18.66 7.35 -15.18
N LEU A 137 19.15 8.54 -14.84
CA LEU A 137 20.55 8.92 -15.08
C LEU A 137 21.54 8.24 -14.14
N ASN A 138 21.06 7.70 -13.01
CA ASN A 138 21.89 7.07 -11.98
C ASN A 138 21.69 5.54 -11.90
N TYR A 139 20.75 4.98 -12.66
CA TYR A 139 20.47 3.55 -12.73
C TYR A 139 21.12 2.93 -13.96
#